data_7458f555116cdb98c657ef50112ba9e3
#
_entry.id   7458f555116cdb98c657ef50112ba9e3
#
_cell.length_a   1.000
_cell.length_b   1.000
_cell.length_c   1.000
_cell.angle_alpha   90.00
_cell.angle_beta   90.00
_cell.angle_gamma   90.00
#
_symmetry.space_group_name_H-M   'P 1'
#
loop_
_entity.id
_entity.type
_entity.pdbx_description
1 polymer ?
#
loop_
_entity_poly.entity_id
_entity_poly.type
_entity_poly.pdbx_seq_one_letter_code
_entity_poly.pdbx_strand_id
1 'polypeptide(L)'
;MHIAFVLMGAFGHVNPTLPIAAEMVKRGIRISYFTTEPFRKKVEATGAAFYPVTSRMASAKADPGADMMAGLPAVFLDEADGMIEEILEVLKKDRPDAVVHDFASMAGTLAAASLKVPDIEIFQSYPSSPVLSNAAPFLTVPDTHPARVKAAALAKKFTEKYHAKYLSVKEIFDGFGDFNVVTMQKRFVPGAETFDSNVVFTGVQIGERDSNIDWKFPENGLPLIYFSLGTVFNSW
;
A
#
# COMPACT_ATOMS: atom_id res chain seq x y z
N MET A 1 -21.82 -2.08 -7.24
CA MET A 1 -20.73 -1.41 -6.51
C MET A 1 -19.42 -1.62 -7.28
N HIS A 2 -18.62 -0.58 -7.37
CA HIS A 2 -17.32 -0.59 -8.04
C HIS A 2 -16.25 -0.05 -7.10
N ILE A 3 -15.18 -0.81 -6.86
CA ILE A 3 -14.07 -0.42 -5.98
C ILE A 3 -12.78 -0.38 -6.79
N ALA A 4 -12.01 0.70 -6.65
CA ALA A 4 -10.68 0.80 -7.23
C ALA A 4 -9.61 0.42 -6.18
N PHE A 5 -8.73 -0.53 -6.50
CA PHE A 5 -7.55 -0.85 -5.71
C PHE A 5 -6.35 -0.19 -6.35
N VAL A 6 -5.60 0.60 -5.59
CA VAL A 6 -4.38 1.27 -6.02
C VAL A 6 -3.25 0.83 -5.10
N LEU A 7 -2.44 -0.10 -5.54
CA LEU A 7 -1.44 -0.76 -4.69
C LEU A 7 -0.03 -0.63 -5.27
N MET A 8 0.93 -0.39 -4.40
CA MET A 8 2.35 -0.44 -4.76
C MET A 8 2.70 -1.82 -5.32
N GLY A 9 3.46 -1.85 -6.43
CA GLY A 9 3.86 -3.06 -7.12
C GLY A 9 4.93 -3.86 -6.37
N ALA A 10 4.62 -4.30 -5.14
CA ALA A 10 5.48 -5.14 -4.32
C ALA A 10 4.69 -6.31 -3.71
N PHE A 11 5.35 -7.46 -3.53
CA PHE A 11 4.69 -8.69 -3.05
C PHE A 11 4.01 -8.52 -1.68
N GLY A 12 4.64 -7.77 -0.76
CA GLY A 12 4.08 -7.48 0.56
C GLY A 12 2.83 -6.62 0.53
N HIS A 13 2.63 -5.83 -0.51
CA HIS A 13 1.50 -4.94 -0.70
C HIS A 13 0.37 -5.60 -1.51
N VAL A 14 0.69 -6.26 -2.61
CA VAL A 14 -0.30 -6.88 -3.50
C VAL A 14 -0.84 -8.21 -2.95
N ASN A 15 0.04 -9.15 -2.55
CA ASN A 15 -0.40 -10.49 -2.16
C ASN A 15 -1.48 -10.52 -1.06
N PRO A 16 -1.42 -9.71 0.02
CA PRO A 16 -2.46 -9.72 1.05
C PRO A 16 -3.83 -9.23 0.57
N THR A 17 -3.88 -8.46 -0.52
CA THR A 17 -5.13 -7.90 -1.03
C THR A 17 -5.81 -8.77 -2.09
N LEU A 18 -5.07 -9.72 -2.71
CA LEU A 18 -5.63 -10.61 -3.73
C LEU A 18 -6.81 -11.46 -3.21
N PRO A 19 -6.74 -12.11 -2.04
CA PRO A 19 -7.87 -12.86 -1.50
C PRO A 19 -9.08 -11.98 -1.22
N ILE A 20 -8.85 -10.74 -0.79
CA ILE A 20 -9.92 -9.75 -0.55
C ILE A 20 -10.58 -9.40 -1.89
N ALA A 21 -9.81 -9.07 -2.92
CA ALA A 21 -10.33 -8.76 -4.24
C ALA A 21 -11.12 -9.94 -4.83
N ALA A 22 -10.61 -11.17 -4.71
CA ALA A 22 -11.28 -12.37 -5.18
C ALA A 22 -12.63 -12.59 -4.50
N GLU A 23 -12.71 -12.44 -3.17
CA GLU A 23 -13.95 -12.59 -2.42
C GLU A 23 -14.95 -11.47 -2.78
N MET A 24 -14.49 -10.24 -2.96
CA MET A 24 -15.33 -9.12 -3.39
C MET A 24 -15.92 -9.37 -4.78
N VAL A 25 -15.11 -9.83 -5.75
CA VAL A 25 -15.58 -10.20 -7.09
C VAL A 25 -16.60 -11.32 -7.02
N LYS A 26 -16.36 -12.37 -6.23
CA LYS A 26 -17.30 -13.47 -6.00
C LYS A 26 -18.65 -12.98 -5.47
N ARG A 27 -18.67 -11.91 -4.70
CA ARG A 27 -19.89 -11.24 -4.20
C ARG A 27 -20.51 -10.25 -5.20
N GLY A 28 -20.03 -10.21 -6.44
CA GLY A 28 -20.55 -9.35 -7.48
C GLY A 28 -20.09 -7.90 -7.42
N ILE A 29 -19.03 -7.60 -6.66
CA ILE A 29 -18.41 -6.27 -6.61
C ILE A 29 -17.41 -6.19 -7.76
N ARG A 30 -17.53 -5.16 -8.57
CA ARG A 30 -16.57 -4.90 -9.66
C ARG A 30 -15.31 -4.25 -9.10
N ILE A 31 -14.14 -4.78 -9.47
CA ILE A 31 -12.83 -4.30 -9.00
C ILE A 31 -12.02 -3.81 -10.20
N SER A 32 -11.55 -2.56 -10.13
CA SER A 32 -10.47 -2.03 -10.97
C SER A 32 -9.19 -2.02 -10.17
N TYR A 33 -8.19 -2.80 -10.58
CA TYR A 33 -6.98 -3.01 -9.79
C TYR A 33 -5.76 -2.41 -10.51
N PHE A 34 -5.19 -1.36 -9.93
CA PHE A 34 -4.03 -0.61 -10.43
C PHE A 34 -2.78 -1.06 -9.69
N THR A 35 -1.84 -1.65 -10.40
CA THR A 35 -0.51 -2.01 -9.91
C THR A 35 0.42 -2.27 -11.10
N THR A 36 1.69 -2.64 -10.83
CA THR A 36 2.68 -2.87 -11.88
C THR A 36 2.47 -4.17 -12.64
N GLU A 37 2.93 -4.22 -13.89
CA GLU A 37 2.74 -5.31 -14.85
C GLU A 37 3.08 -6.73 -14.31
N PRO A 38 4.15 -6.94 -13.50
CA PRO A 38 4.47 -8.27 -12.97
C PRO A 38 3.35 -8.95 -12.16
N PHE A 39 2.36 -8.20 -11.70
CA PHE A 39 1.23 -8.71 -10.93
C PHE A 39 -0.02 -9.03 -11.76
N ARG A 40 -0.03 -8.72 -13.08
CA ARG A 40 -1.19 -8.91 -13.96
C ARG A 40 -1.87 -10.27 -13.77
N LYS A 41 -1.13 -11.35 -13.96
CA LYS A 41 -1.69 -12.71 -13.88
C LYS A 41 -2.34 -13.01 -12.54
N LYS A 42 -1.74 -12.54 -11.44
CA LYS A 42 -2.28 -12.74 -10.09
C LYS A 42 -3.55 -11.93 -9.86
N VAL A 43 -3.60 -10.70 -10.34
CA VAL A 43 -4.78 -9.84 -10.24
C VAL A 43 -5.92 -10.38 -11.09
N GLU A 44 -5.67 -10.69 -12.36
CA GLU A 44 -6.68 -11.24 -13.28
C GLU A 44 -7.26 -12.58 -12.77
N ALA A 45 -6.44 -13.41 -12.10
CA ALA A 45 -6.91 -14.65 -11.47
C ALA A 45 -7.95 -14.42 -10.36
N THR A 46 -8.03 -13.22 -9.78
CA THR A 46 -9.08 -12.85 -8.82
C THR A 46 -10.42 -12.50 -9.50
N GLY A 47 -10.43 -12.33 -10.82
CA GLY A 47 -11.56 -11.79 -11.57
C GLY A 47 -11.64 -10.25 -11.58
N ALA A 48 -10.68 -9.57 -10.99
CA ALA A 48 -10.56 -8.12 -11.07
C ALA A 48 -10.05 -7.65 -12.44
N ALA A 49 -10.49 -6.48 -12.90
CA ALA A 49 -9.94 -5.83 -14.07
C ALA A 49 -8.58 -5.22 -13.73
N PHE A 50 -7.53 -5.65 -14.42
CA PHE A 50 -6.17 -5.16 -14.20
C PHE A 50 -5.88 -3.93 -15.06
N TYR A 51 -5.28 -2.92 -14.42
CA TYR A 51 -4.79 -1.70 -15.06
C TYR A 51 -3.32 -1.50 -14.69
N PRO A 52 -2.39 -1.59 -15.64
CA PRO A 52 -0.97 -1.36 -15.36
C PRO A 52 -0.74 0.10 -15.02
N VAL A 53 0.17 0.35 -14.07
CA VAL A 53 0.69 1.68 -13.77
C VAL A 53 2.20 1.68 -13.89
N THR A 54 2.74 2.84 -14.30
CA THR A 54 4.19 3.03 -14.44
C THR A 54 4.80 3.36 -13.09
N SER A 55 5.70 2.49 -12.59
CA SER A 55 6.43 2.71 -11.34
C SER A 55 7.78 3.34 -11.59
N ARG A 56 8.03 4.48 -10.97
CA ARG A 56 9.36 5.12 -10.93
C ARG A 56 10.29 4.38 -9.96
N MET A 57 9.75 3.88 -8.85
CA MET A 57 10.52 3.08 -7.87
C MET A 57 11.08 1.79 -8.49
N ALA A 58 10.29 1.10 -9.32
CA ALA A 58 10.74 -0.13 -9.98
C ALA A 58 11.91 0.10 -10.96
N SER A 59 12.04 1.31 -11.50
CA SER A 59 13.10 1.70 -12.41
C SER A 59 14.27 2.43 -11.73
N ALA A 60 14.11 2.84 -10.48
CA ALA A 60 15.13 3.53 -9.73
C ALA A 60 16.29 2.58 -9.39
N LYS A 61 17.54 3.02 -9.67
CA LYS A 61 18.71 2.33 -9.16
C LYS A 61 18.83 2.62 -7.67
N ALA A 62 19.02 1.58 -6.86
CA ALA A 62 19.35 1.76 -5.46
C ALA A 62 20.65 2.58 -5.33
N ASP A 63 20.59 3.65 -4.57
CA ASP A 63 21.78 4.39 -4.16
C ASP A 63 22.20 3.89 -2.77
N PRO A 64 23.32 3.13 -2.66
CA PRO A 64 23.75 2.57 -1.37
C PRO A 64 24.14 3.65 -0.34
N GLY A 65 24.37 4.89 -0.81
CA GLY A 65 24.69 6.05 0.04
C GLY A 65 23.47 6.88 0.42
N ALA A 66 22.28 6.59 -0.12
CA ALA A 66 21.10 7.38 0.15
C ALA A 66 20.63 7.21 1.60
N ASP A 67 20.36 8.32 2.28
CA ASP A 67 19.67 8.31 3.56
C ASP A 67 18.20 7.90 3.35
N MET A 68 17.89 6.63 3.61
CA MET A 68 16.56 6.07 3.46
C MET A 68 15.54 6.79 4.36
N MET A 69 15.92 7.17 5.57
CA MET A 69 15.02 7.89 6.50
C MET A 69 14.65 9.27 5.96
N ALA A 70 15.59 9.95 5.33
CA ALA A 70 15.32 11.23 4.71
C ALA A 70 14.53 11.09 3.40
N GLY A 71 14.89 10.09 2.58
CA GLY A 71 14.44 9.96 1.19
C GLY A 71 13.06 9.35 1.01
N LEU A 72 12.66 8.37 1.84
CA LEU A 72 11.49 7.54 1.60
C LEU A 72 10.16 8.32 1.45
N PRO A 73 9.88 9.38 2.24
CA PRO A 73 8.68 10.20 2.02
C PRO A 73 8.63 10.83 0.63
N ALA A 74 9.78 11.36 0.16
CA ALA A 74 9.86 11.96 -1.18
C ALA A 74 9.71 10.89 -2.28
N VAL A 75 10.18 9.67 -2.06
CA VAL A 75 10.06 8.56 -3.00
C VAL A 75 8.59 8.16 -3.16
N PHE A 76 7.82 8.03 -2.08
CA PHE A 76 6.39 7.69 -2.16
C PHE A 76 5.57 8.78 -2.86
N LEU A 77 5.87 10.05 -2.58
CA LEU A 77 5.18 11.16 -3.25
C LEU A 77 5.58 11.28 -4.73
N ASP A 78 6.85 11.04 -5.07
CA ASP A 78 7.31 11.03 -6.47
C ASP A 78 6.72 9.87 -7.27
N GLU A 79 6.57 8.70 -6.65
CA GLU A 79 5.88 7.55 -7.22
C GLU A 79 4.42 7.89 -7.52
N ALA A 80 3.71 8.49 -6.57
CA ALA A 80 2.35 8.94 -6.75
C ALA A 80 2.21 9.97 -7.87
N ASP A 81 3.14 10.93 -7.96
CA ASP A 81 3.17 11.94 -9.03
C ASP A 81 3.35 11.30 -10.42
N GLY A 82 4.07 10.18 -10.48
CA GLY A 82 4.28 9.44 -11.72
C GLY A 82 3.06 8.74 -12.27
N MET A 83 2.15 8.25 -11.40
CA MET A 83 1.07 7.37 -11.81
C MET A 83 -0.35 7.96 -11.66
N ILE A 84 -0.51 9.05 -10.92
CA ILE A 84 -1.86 9.56 -10.59
C ILE A 84 -2.68 9.96 -11.82
N GLU A 85 -2.07 10.52 -12.84
CA GLU A 85 -2.81 10.92 -14.05
C GLU A 85 -3.29 9.70 -14.84
N GLU A 86 -2.47 8.64 -14.95
CA GLU A 86 -2.85 7.37 -15.59
C GLU A 86 -4.08 6.76 -14.88
N ILE A 87 -4.08 6.76 -13.55
CA ILE A 87 -5.17 6.27 -12.72
C ILE A 87 -6.43 7.12 -12.93
N LEU A 88 -6.31 8.44 -12.86
CA LEU A 88 -7.44 9.34 -13.02
C LEU A 88 -8.02 9.33 -14.41
N GLU A 89 -7.23 9.07 -15.45
CA GLU A 89 -7.74 8.92 -16.84
C GLU A 89 -8.74 7.78 -16.93
N VAL A 90 -8.50 6.67 -16.26
CA VAL A 90 -9.41 5.52 -16.20
C VAL A 90 -10.60 5.81 -15.28
N LEU A 91 -10.34 6.24 -14.06
CA LEU A 91 -11.36 6.36 -13.02
C LEU A 91 -12.33 7.54 -13.22
N LYS A 92 -11.96 8.56 -13.99
CA LYS A 92 -12.91 9.62 -14.41
C LYS A 92 -13.93 9.13 -15.43
N LYS A 93 -13.56 8.15 -16.27
CA LYS A 93 -14.48 7.53 -17.26
C LYS A 93 -15.39 6.52 -16.59
N ASP A 94 -14.92 5.85 -15.57
CA ASP A 94 -15.61 4.80 -14.83
C ASP A 94 -15.40 4.99 -13.33
N ARG A 95 -16.17 5.92 -12.76
CA ARG A 95 -16.01 6.40 -11.38
C ARG A 95 -16.30 5.28 -10.38
N PRO A 96 -15.37 4.98 -9.45
CA PRO A 96 -15.61 4.00 -8.40
C PRO A 96 -16.47 4.57 -7.26
N ASP A 97 -17.05 3.67 -6.47
CA ASP A 97 -17.76 4.02 -5.24
C ASP A 97 -16.79 4.30 -4.07
N ALA A 98 -15.58 3.72 -4.10
CA ALA A 98 -14.50 3.96 -3.15
C ALA A 98 -13.13 3.59 -3.75
N VAL A 99 -12.05 4.09 -3.15
CA VAL A 99 -10.67 3.72 -3.49
C VAL A 99 -10.03 3.02 -2.30
N VAL A 100 -9.42 1.86 -2.54
CA VAL A 100 -8.60 1.10 -1.58
C VAL A 100 -7.13 1.30 -1.93
N HIS A 101 -6.33 1.66 -0.95
CA HIS A 101 -4.87 1.81 -1.12
C HIS A 101 -4.14 1.46 0.19
N ASP A 102 -2.82 1.45 0.16
CA ASP A 102 -1.98 1.35 1.34
C ASP A 102 -1.11 2.62 1.53
N PHE A 103 -0.41 2.70 2.66
CA PHE A 103 0.41 3.87 3.02
C PHE A 103 1.50 4.22 2.00
N ALA A 104 1.99 3.25 1.21
CA ALA A 104 3.00 3.49 0.18
C ALA A 104 2.37 3.93 -1.15
N SER A 105 1.06 3.76 -1.31
CA SER A 105 0.31 4.02 -2.55
C SER A 105 -0.43 5.35 -2.48
N MET A 106 0.29 6.44 -2.21
CA MET A 106 -0.29 7.79 -2.09
C MET A 106 -1.14 8.21 -3.30
N ALA A 107 -0.92 7.62 -4.48
CA ALA A 107 -1.77 7.84 -5.65
C ALA A 107 -3.23 7.44 -5.39
N GLY A 108 -3.48 6.44 -4.53
CA GLY A 108 -4.84 6.07 -4.10
C GLY A 108 -5.52 7.17 -3.31
N THR A 109 -4.84 7.73 -2.32
CA THR A 109 -5.31 8.91 -1.54
C THR A 109 -5.63 10.09 -2.46
N LEU A 110 -4.74 10.37 -3.44
CA LEU A 110 -4.96 11.47 -4.39
C LEU A 110 -6.16 11.19 -5.31
N ALA A 111 -6.34 9.95 -5.75
CA ALA A 111 -7.46 9.56 -6.58
C ALA A 111 -8.79 9.68 -5.81
N ALA A 112 -8.86 9.19 -4.57
CA ALA A 112 -10.04 9.32 -3.72
C ALA A 112 -10.43 10.79 -3.52
N ALA A 113 -9.46 11.63 -3.15
CA ALA A 113 -9.67 13.07 -2.96
C ALA A 113 -10.16 13.77 -4.24
N SER A 114 -9.48 13.51 -5.37
CA SER A 114 -9.82 14.12 -6.67
C SER A 114 -11.23 13.73 -7.14
N LEU A 115 -11.63 12.48 -6.91
CA LEU A 115 -12.93 11.96 -7.28
C LEU A 115 -14.02 12.20 -6.22
N LYS A 116 -13.65 12.67 -5.04
CA LYS A 116 -14.53 12.84 -3.87
C LYS A 116 -15.30 11.55 -3.55
N VAL A 117 -14.58 10.47 -3.42
CA VAL A 117 -15.10 9.16 -3.01
C VAL A 117 -14.42 8.71 -1.72
N PRO A 118 -15.01 7.81 -0.94
CA PRO A 118 -14.41 7.27 0.27
C PRO A 118 -13.00 6.73 0.04
N ASP A 119 -12.13 7.05 0.97
CA ASP A 119 -10.73 6.64 1.05
C ASP A 119 -10.61 5.46 2.04
N ILE A 120 -10.23 4.28 1.54
CA ILE A 120 -10.10 3.07 2.35
C ILE A 120 -8.61 2.70 2.40
N GLU A 121 -8.01 2.80 3.58
CA GLU A 121 -6.62 2.39 3.75
C GLU A 121 -6.53 0.94 4.24
N ILE A 122 -5.67 0.14 3.58
CA ILE A 122 -5.40 -1.24 3.97
C ILE A 122 -4.00 -1.35 4.56
N PHE A 123 -3.91 -1.85 5.78
CA PHE A 123 -2.65 -2.07 6.51
C PHE A 123 -2.26 -3.54 6.44
N GLN A 124 -1.16 -3.83 5.74
CA GLN A 124 -0.54 -5.17 5.70
C GLN A 124 0.45 -5.36 6.85
N SER A 125 0.74 -4.30 7.60
CA SER A 125 1.59 -4.26 8.79
C SER A 125 0.90 -3.50 9.93
N TYR A 126 1.67 -3.05 10.92
CA TYR A 126 1.12 -2.31 12.05
C TYR A 126 0.62 -0.92 11.62
N PRO A 127 -0.66 -0.59 11.83
CA PRO A 127 -1.09 0.81 11.82
C PRO A 127 -0.46 1.57 12.98
N SER A 128 -0.29 2.85 12.83
CA SER A 128 0.14 3.72 13.95
C SER A 128 -0.94 3.82 15.02
N SER A 129 -0.51 3.96 16.27
CA SER A 129 -1.39 4.08 17.43
C SER A 129 -0.80 5.06 18.44
N PRO A 130 -1.49 5.41 19.53
CA PRO A 130 -0.92 6.26 20.57
C PRO A 130 0.37 5.72 21.21
N VAL A 131 0.64 4.42 21.09
CA VAL A 131 1.84 3.77 21.63
C VAL A 131 2.88 3.41 20.57
N LEU A 132 2.54 3.57 19.28
CA LEU A 132 3.43 3.24 18.16
C LEU A 132 3.21 4.24 17.02
N SER A 133 4.22 5.07 16.70
CA SER A 133 4.22 5.92 15.52
C SER A 133 5.18 5.37 14.47
N ASN A 134 4.66 5.04 13.30
CA ASN A 134 5.46 4.63 12.14
C ASN A 134 6.23 5.82 11.54
N ALA A 135 5.75 7.05 11.75
CA ALA A 135 6.43 8.27 11.33
C ALA A 135 7.65 8.62 12.20
N ALA A 136 7.69 8.18 13.46
CA ALA A 136 8.70 8.62 14.42
C ALA A 136 10.16 8.54 13.93
N PRO A 137 10.62 7.45 13.29
CA PRO A 137 11.99 7.38 12.76
C PRO A 137 12.26 8.44 11.70
N PHE A 138 11.28 8.76 10.89
CA PHE A 138 11.40 9.74 9.80
C PHE A 138 11.35 11.18 10.34
N LEU A 139 10.64 11.45 11.42
CA LEU A 139 10.53 12.80 12.01
C LEU A 139 11.85 13.30 12.63
N THR A 140 12.85 12.46 12.78
CA THR A 140 14.20 12.86 13.26
C THR A 140 14.99 13.65 12.21
N VAL A 141 14.62 13.55 10.93
CA VAL A 141 15.30 14.23 9.83
C VAL A 141 14.84 15.69 9.75
N PRO A 142 15.76 16.68 9.70
CA PRO A 142 15.41 18.08 9.62
C PRO A 142 14.62 18.44 8.36
N ASP A 143 13.67 19.34 8.44
CA ASP A 143 12.86 19.80 7.29
C ASP A 143 13.70 20.51 6.23
N THR A 144 14.89 21.00 6.58
CA THR A 144 15.86 21.61 5.66
C THR A 144 16.60 20.58 4.80
N HIS A 145 16.48 19.28 5.10
CA HIS A 145 17.12 18.24 4.28
C HIS A 145 16.54 18.26 2.85
N PRO A 146 17.37 18.17 1.78
CA PRO A 146 16.89 18.29 0.39
C PRO A 146 15.73 17.37 0.03
N ALA A 147 15.73 16.12 0.53
CA ALA A 147 14.63 15.19 0.31
C ALA A 147 13.33 15.62 1.02
N ARG A 148 13.42 16.29 2.18
CA ARG A 148 12.27 16.87 2.89
C ARG A 148 11.69 18.06 2.12
N VAL A 149 12.55 18.93 1.62
CA VAL A 149 12.14 20.06 0.76
C VAL A 149 11.40 19.54 -0.48
N LYS A 150 11.94 18.49 -1.14
CA LYS A 150 11.28 17.84 -2.28
C LYS A 150 9.91 17.27 -1.89
N ALA A 151 9.83 16.53 -0.78
CA ALA A 151 8.58 15.96 -0.28
C ALA A 151 7.53 17.05 0.00
N ALA A 152 7.90 18.13 0.68
CA ALA A 152 7.00 19.23 0.98
C ALA A 152 6.48 19.93 -0.30
N ALA A 153 7.34 20.11 -1.31
CA ALA A 153 6.92 20.67 -2.60
C ALA A 153 5.90 19.79 -3.32
N LEU A 154 6.11 18.47 -3.32
CA LEU A 154 5.15 17.51 -3.88
C LEU A 154 3.83 17.49 -3.10
N ALA A 155 3.89 17.46 -1.78
CA ALA A 155 2.70 17.50 -0.92
C ALA A 155 1.86 18.77 -1.17
N LYS A 156 2.51 19.93 -1.30
CA LYS A 156 1.85 21.20 -1.67
C LYS A 156 1.17 21.11 -3.04
N LYS A 157 1.89 20.63 -4.07
CA LYS A 157 1.36 20.40 -5.42
C LYS A 157 0.10 19.54 -5.38
N PHE A 158 0.10 18.46 -4.57
CA PHE A 158 -1.04 17.54 -4.48
C PHE A 158 -2.25 18.18 -3.81
N THR A 159 -2.06 18.96 -2.75
CA THR A 159 -3.13 19.72 -2.13
C THR A 159 -3.78 20.69 -3.11
N GLU A 160 -2.98 21.42 -3.88
CA GLU A 160 -3.46 22.42 -4.84
C GLU A 160 -4.14 21.78 -6.06
N LYS A 161 -3.57 20.69 -6.59
CA LYS A 161 -4.04 20.10 -7.86
C LYS A 161 -5.16 19.07 -7.66
N TYR A 162 -5.08 18.23 -6.63
CA TYR A 162 -6.00 17.11 -6.42
C TYR A 162 -6.94 17.32 -5.24
N HIS A 163 -6.84 18.46 -4.56
CA HIS A 163 -7.64 18.77 -3.36
C HIS A 163 -7.46 17.78 -2.22
N ALA A 164 -6.31 17.09 -2.19
CA ALA A 164 -5.96 16.16 -1.13
C ALA A 164 -5.59 16.90 0.16
N LYS A 165 -5.74 16.23 1.31
CA LYS A 165 -5.12 16.70 2.55
C LYS A 165 -3.61 16.85 2.37
N TYR A 166 -2.96 17.74 3.13
CA TYR A 166 -1.52 17.92 3.06
C TYR A 166 -0.81 16.67 3.57
N LEU A 167 -0.04 16.01 2.69
CA LEU A 167 0.67 14.78 2.99
C LEU A 167 2.04 15.10 3.62
N SER A 168 2.03 15.48 4.89
CA SER A 168 3.24 15.59 5.70
C SER A 168 3.85 14.20 5.93
N VAL A 169 5.10 14.16 6.43
CA VAL A 169 5.74 12.89 6.82
C VAL A 169 4.87 12.12 7.81
N LYS A 170 4.27 12.83 8.77
CA LYS A 170 3.35 12.23 9.73
C LYS A 170 2.11 11.64 9.05
N GLU A 171 1.50 12.37 8.13
CA GLU A 171 0.33 11.89 7.38
C GLU A 171 0.63 10.69 6.48
N ILE A 172 1.83 10.61 5.92
CA ILE A 172 2.23 9.48 5.06
C ILE A 172 2.34 8.18 5.87
N PHE A 173 2.89 8.21 7.09
CA PHE A 173 3.20 7.00 7.84
C PHE A 173 2.26 6.73 9.03
N ASP A 174 1.63 7.75 9.59
CA ASP A 174 0.68 7.64 10.71
C ASP A 174 -0.76 7.97 10.29
N GLY A 175 -0.99 8.32 9.03
CA GLY A 175 -2.31 8.68 8.53
C GLY A 175 -3.28 7.51 8.49
N PHE A 176 -4.56 7.85 8.39
CA PHE A 176 -5.66 6.91 8.22
C PHE A 176 -6.60 7.43 7.12
N GLY A 177 -7.19 6.50 6.38
CA GLY A 177 -8.29 6.78 5.49
C GLY A 177 -9.62 6.98 6.23
N ASP A 178 -10.69 7.21 5.50
CA ASP A 178 -12.05 7.32 6.06
C ASP A 178 -12.49 6.00 6.71
N PHE A 179 -12.05 4.88 6.13
CA PHE A 179 -12.21 3.53 6.66
C PHE A 179 -10.91 2.74 6.53
N ASN A 180 -10.62 1.85 7.50
CA ASN A 180 -9.32 1.23 7.61
C ASN A 180 -9.42 -0.27 7.83
N VAL A 181 -8.67 -1.04 7.05
CA VAL A 181 -8.66 -2.50 7.12
C VAL A 181 -7.26 -2.97 7.53
N VAL A 182 -7.15 -3.62 8.67
CA VAL A 182 -5.88 -4.16 9.18
C VAL A 182 -5.86 -5.67 8.95
N THR A 183 -4.96 -6.15 8.09
CA THR A 183 -4.84 -7.58 7.74
C THR A 183 -3.98 -8.37 8.72
N MET A 184 -3.83 -7.84 9.93
CA MET A 184 -3.18 -8.51 11.06
C MET A 184 -4.20 -8.90 12.14
N GLN A 185 -3.83 -9.89 12.94
CA GLN A 185 -4.66 -10.21 14.12
C GLN A 185 -4.56 -9.09 15.15
N LYS A 186 -5.70 -8.63 15.66
CA LYS A 186 -5.80 -7.51 16.62
C LYS A 186 -4.83 -7.65 17.80
N ARG A 187 -4.67 -8.87 18.34
CA ARG A 187 -3.79 -9.15 19.49
C ARG A 187 -2.30 -8.86 19.26
N PHE A 188 -1.86 -8.74 18.00
CA PHE A 188 -0.46 -8.44 17.67
C PHE A 188 -0.23 -6.96 17.37
N VAL A 189 -1.28 -6.13 17.37
CA VAL A 189 -1.18 -4.70 17.05
C VAL A 189 -1.08 -3.90 18.36
N PRO A 190 0.05 -3.21 18.60
CA PRO A 190 0.20 -2.37 19.79
C PRO A 190 -0.85 -1.27 19.83
N GLY A 191 -1.54 -1.12 20.97
CA GLY A 191 -2.59 -0.11 21.14
C GLY A 191 -3.88 -0.41 20.38
N ALA A 192 -4.12 -1.68 19.99
CA ALA A 192 -5.29 -2.05 19.19
C ALA A 192 -6.65 -1.76 19.87
N GLU A 193 -6.67 -1.60 21.17
CA GLU A 193 -7.84 -1.21 21.97
C GLU A 193 -8.22 0.26 21.82
N THR A 194 -7.32 1.09 21.28
CA THR A 194 -7.53 2.54 21.14
C THR A 194 -8.17 2.94 19.81
N PHE A 195 -8.32 2.00 18.87
CA PHE A 195 -8.91 2.30 17.57
C PHE A 195 -10.44 2.38 17.61
N ASP A 196 -10.95 3.34 16.89
CA ASP A 196 -12.38 3.57 16.71
C ASP A 196 -13.02 2.54 15.74
N SER A 197 -14.33 2.63 15.55
CA SER A 197 -15.13 1.74 14.71
C SER A 197 -14.80 1.82 13.21
N ASN A 198 -14.04 2.84 12.77
CA ASN A 198 -13.57 2.95 11.40
C ASN A 198 -12.32 2.09 11.11
N VAL A 199 -11.81 1.33 12.11
CA VAL A 199 -10.70 0.39 11.95
C VAL A 199 -11.18 -1.04 12.19
N VAL A 200 -11.08 -1.89 11.16
CA VAL A 200 -11.49 -3.29 11.22
C VAL A 200 -10.28 -4.21 11.10
N PHE A 201 -10.15 -5.14 12.03
CA PHE A 201 -9.11 -6.18 12.02
C PHE A 201 -9.66 -7.46 11.39
N THR A 202 -9.09 -7.86 10.26
CA THR A 202 -9.53 -9.05 9.52
C THR A 202 -8.65 -10.27 9.77
N GLY A 203 -7.46 -10.07 10.34
CA GLY A 203 -6.44 -11.11 10.41
C GLY A 203 -5.76 -11.35 9.07
N VAL A 204 -4.86 -12.33 9.03
CA VAL A 204 -4.09 -12.67 7.83
C VAL A 204 -5.03 -13.23 6.75
N GLN A 205 -4.95 -12.66 5.56
CA GLN A 205 -5.73 -13.10 4.40
C GLN A 205 -4.94 -14.19 3.64
N ILE A 206 -5.42 -15.42 3.74
CA ILE A 206 -4.82 -16.58 3.07
C ILE A 206 -5.73 -16.96 1.90
N GLY A 207 -5.25 -16.76 0.67
CA GLY A 207 -5.91 -17.23 -0.53
C GLY A 207 -5.31 -18.54 -1.04
N GLU A 208 -5.99 -19.16 -2.00
CA GLU A 208 -5.41 -20.25 -2.77
C GLU A 208 -4.17 -19.75 -3.51
N ARG A 209 -3.07 -20.46 -3.38
CA ARG A 209 -1.83 -20.18 -4.08
C ARG A 209 -1.46 -21.40 -4.87
N ASP A 210 -1.39 -21.26 -6.20
CA ASP A 210 -0.70 -22.24 -7.04
C ASP A 210 0.79 -22.22 -6.66
N SER A 211 1.19 -23.16 -5.82
CA SER A 211 2.59 -23.45 -5.63
C SER A 211 2.93 -24.69 -6.46
N ASN A 212 3.54 -24.47 -7.62
CA ASN A 212 4.18 -25.56 -8.41
C ASN A 212 5.47 -26.06 -7.72
N ILE A 213 5.63 -25.81 -6.44
CA ILE A 213 6.78 -26.23 -5.66
C ILE A 213 6.43 -27.55 -5.00
N ASP A 214 6.97 -28.64 -5.53
CA ASP A 214 6.96 -29.94 -4.85
C ASP A 214 7.94 -29.91 -3.67
N TRP A 215 7.47 -29.26 -2.58
CA TRP A 215 8.26 -29.15 -1.36
C TRP A 215 7.91 -30.30 -0.41
N LYS A 216 8.92 -31.07 -0.01
CA LYS A 216 8.77 -32.17 0.95
C LYS A 216 9.43 -31.80 2.29
N PHE A 217 8.75 -32.11 3.38
CA PHE A 217 9.37 -31.98 4.70
C PHE A 217 10.55 -32.93 4.81
N PRO A 218 11.71 -32.51 5.36
CA PRO A 218 12.82 -33.41 5.62
C PRO A 218 12.40 -34.53 6.60
N GLU A 219 12.59 -35.80 6.20
CA GLU A 219 12.23 -36.97 7.00
C GLU A 219 13.38 -37.41 7.94
N ASN A 220 14.14 -36.44 8.48
CA ASN A 220 15.31 -36.72 9.31
C ASN A 220 15.04 -36.70 10.83
N GLY A 221 13.78 -36.55 11.23
CA GLY A 221 13.34 -36.51 12.62
C GLY A 221 13.77 -35.25 13.41
N LEU A 222 14.43 -34.29 12.76
CA LEU A 222 14.84 -33.03 13.38
C LEU A 222 13.73 -31.98 13.29
N PRO A 223 13.66 -31.04 14.26
CA PRO A 223 12.76 -29.89 14.16
C PRO A 223 13.03 -29.06 12.91
N LEU A 224 11.98 -28.71 12.18
CA LEU A 224 12.08 -27.78 11.06
C LEU A 224 11.98 -26.34 11.56
N ILE A 225 12.99 -25.53 11.22
CA ILE A 225 12.99 -24.09 11.47
C ILE A 225 12.94 -23.38 10.13
N TYR A 226 11.86 -22.60 9.90
CA TYR A 226 11.76 -21.71 8.74
C TYR A 226 12.20 -20.30 9.13
N PHE A 227 13.21 -19.79 8.43
CA PHE A 227 13.71 -18.42 8.60
C PHE A 227 13.56 -17.66 7.28
N SER A 228 12.99 -16.45 7.32
CA SER A 228 12.81 -15.59 6.15
C SER A 228 12.91 -14.12 6.52
N LEU A 229 13.66 -13.35 5.74
CA LEU A 229 13.72 -11.88 5.80
C LEU A 229 12.68 -11.21 4.87
N GLY A 230 11.72 -11.97 4.35
CA GLY A 230 10.73 -11.48 3.39
C GLY A 230 11.29 -11.27 1.98
N THR A 231 10.66 -10.39 1.21
CA THR A 231 10.97 -10.19 -0.21
C THR A 231 11.85 -8.96 -0.51
N VAL A 232 12.11 -8.12 0.49
CA VAL A 232 12.86 -6.87 0.32
C VAL A 232 14.32 -7.02 0.74
N PHE A 233 14.58 -7.70 1.85
CA PHE A 233 15.91 -7.81 2.46
C PHE A 233 16.61 -9.14 2.22
N ASN A 234 16.36 -9.79 1.10
CA ASN A 234 16.90 -11.12 0.78
C ASN A 234 18.08 -11.10 -0.21
N SER A 235 18.59 -9.94 -0.57
CA SER A 235 19.66 -9.74 -1.55
C SER A 235 20.89 -9.00 -0.98
N TRP A 236 21.26 -9.32 0.27
CA TRP A 236 22.48 -8.80 0.92
C TRP A 236 23.63 -9.78 0.77
#